data_da24ebf1ef2e1d7c80230e08f548d7eb
#
_entry.id   da24ebf1ef2e1d7c80230e08f548d7eb
#
_cell.length_a   1.000
_cell.length_b   1.000
_cell.length_c   1.000
_cell.angle_alpha   90.00
_cell.angle_beta   90.00
_cell.angle_gamma   90.00
#
_symmetry.space_group_name_H-M   'P 1'
#
loop_
_entity.id
_entity.type
_entity.pdbx_description
1 polymer ?
#
loop_
_entity_poly.entity_id
_entity_poly.type
_entity_poly.pdbx_seq_one_letter_code
_entity_poly.pdbx_strand_id
1 'polypeptide(L)'
;MVFNKSELKQGVYRATKDTFEMFREQTHALIEEFRRHSREEGKEVAFEFTDRGDFEFEVKFAGDILLFMMHTNVFEFSRDHQVMKTPYVREDSKRSYCGVIHIYNFLADSFAYQRDNDIGYMIGRVFVNNEKHYFIEGKRELGMLYTNFGTSLITSESVQGIIESAIEYTTNFDLLTPPYDEVKLVSVGEMRTNFDKKSLVTGKRLGFRFQADSE
;
A
#
# COMPACT_ATOMS: atom_id res chain seq x y z
N MET A 1 26.31 -17.32 -18.32
CA MET A 1 25.46 -16.12 -18.43
C MET A 1 24.06 -16.38 -17.86
N VAL A 2 23.37 -17.46 -18.26
CA VAL A 2 22.01 -17.79 -17.77
C VAL A 2 21.96 -18.01 -16.26
N PHE A 3 22.88 -18.82 -15.72
CA PHE A 3 22.91 -19.12 -14.28
C PHE A 3 23.06 -17.88 -13.39
N ASN A 4 23.97 -16.96 -13.71
CA ASN A 4 24.23 -15.76 -12.90
C ASN A 4 23.01 -14.84 -12.82
N LYS A 5 22.28 -14.66 -13.95
CA LYS A 5 21.07 -13.82 -13.96
C LYS A 5 19.89 -14.49 -13.24
N SER A 6 19.78 -15.82 -13.36
CA SER A 6 18.75 -16.58 -12.64
C SER A 6 19.00 -16.57 -11.13
N GLU A 7 20.25 -16.76 -10.72
CA GLU A 7 20.65 -16.69 -9.31
C GLU A 7 20.38 -15.31 -8.69
N LEU A 8 20.74 -14.24 -9.41
CA LEU A 8 20.41 -12.87 -8.99
C LEU A 8 18.91 -12.69 -8.76
N LYS A 9 18.07 -13.08 -9.74
CA LYS A 9 16.61 -12.96 -9.61
C LYS A 9 16.05 -13.78 -8.46
N GLN A 10 16.57 -14.99 -8.24
CA GLN A 10 16.19 -15.81 -7.09
C GLN A 10 16.61 -15.17 -5.77
N GLY A 11 17.79 -14.54 -5.72
CA GLY A 11 18.26 -13.79 -4.55
C GLY A 11 17.35 -12.62 -4.24
N VAL A 12 16.99 -11.81 -5.25
CA VAL A 12 16.05 -10.70 -5.10
C VAL A 12 14.67 -11.20 -4.63
N TYR A 13 14.17 -12.30 -5.22
CA TYR A 13 12.89 -12.87 -4.81
C TYR A 13 12.90 -13.29 -3.33
N ARG A 14 13.97 -14.00 -2.88
CA ARG A 14 14.09 -14.37 -1.47
C ARG A 14 14.16 -13.16 -0.55
N ALA A 15 15.00 -12.16 -0.89
CA ALA A 15 15.10 -10.94 -0.11
C ALA A 15 13.76 -10.20 0.01
N THR A 16 12.97 -10.17 -1.08
CA THR A 16 11.64 -9.56 -1.08
C THR A 16 10.64 -10.37 -0.26
N LYS A 17 10.70 -11.71 -0.34
CA LYS A 17 9.84 -12.59 0.46
C LYS A 17 10.15 -12.46 1.96
N ASP A 18 11.42 -12.48 2.34
CA ASP A 18 11.84 -12.24 3.74
C ASP A 18 11.32 -10.89 4.24
N THR A 19 11.41 -9.85 3.38
CA THR A 19 10.90 -8.52 3.70
C THR A 19 9.38 -8.54 3.86
N PHE A 20 8.66 -9.24 3.00
CA PHE A 20 7.21 -9.34 3.07
C PHE A 20 6.74 -10.07 4.34
N GLU A 21 7.44 -11.13 4.75
CA GLU A 21 7.17 -11.79 6.03
C GLU A 21 7.42 -10.84 7.21
N MET A 22 8.49 -10.03 7.14
CA MET A 22 8.75 -9.00 8.15
C MET A 22 7.61 -7.96 8.21
N PHE A 23 7.06 -7.53 7.05
CA PHE A 23 5.87 -6.67 7.01
C PHE A 23 4.68 -7.34 7.70
N ARG A 24 4.44 -8.62 7.44
CA ARG A 24 3.34 -9.39 8.03
C ARG A 24 3.48 -9.47 9.55
N GLU A 25 4.65 -9.85 10.05
CA GLU A 25 4.93 -9.98 11.47
C GLU A 25 4.80 -8.63 12.21
N GLN A 26 5.43 -7.58 11.68
CA GLN A 26 5.37 -6.25 12.29
C GLN A 26 3.96 -5.68 12.26
N THR A 27 3.22 -5.88 11.16
CA THR A 27 1.83 -5.44 11.06
C THR A 27 0.95 -6.15 12.09
N HIS A 28 1.09 -7.47 12.24
CA HIS A 28 0.34 -8.23 13.23
C HIS A 28 0.63 -7.73 14.66
N ALA A 29 1.91 -7.53 14.99
CA ALA A 29 2.32 -7.02 16.30
C ALA A 29 1.74 -5.62 16.59
N LEU A 30 1.82 -4.71 15.61
CA LEU A 30 1.30 -3.35 15.72
C LEU A 30 -0.22 -3.32 15.90
N ILE A 31 -0.94 -4.17 15.18
CA ILE A 31 -2.40 -4.26 15.30
C ILE A 31 -2.82 -4.79 16.69
N GLU A 32 -2.09 -5.75 17.25
CA GLU A 32 -2.35 -6.21 18.62
C GLU A 32 -2.07 -5.11 19.66
N GLU A 33 -1.06 -4.29 19.44
CA GLU A 33 -0.79 -3.12 20.28
C GLU A 33 -1.91 -2.10 20.21
N PHE A 34 -2.38 -1.75 19.00
CA PHE A 34 -3.50 -0.83 18.79
C PHE A 34 -4.79 -1.34 19.41
N ARG A 35 -5.09 -2.63 19.30
CA ARG A 35 -6.23 -3.28 19.96
C ARG A 35 -6.17 -3.16 21.48
N ARG A 36 -4.99 -3.35 22.05
CA ARG A 36 -4.78 -3.22 23.50
C ARG A 36 -5.01 -1.78 23.94
N HIS A 37 -4.36 -0.80 23.27
CA HIS A 37 -4.48 0.61 23.56
C HIS A 37 -5.93 1.12 23.43
N SER A 38 -6.62 0.71 22.37
CA SER A 38 -8.03 1.04 22.14
C SER A 38 -8.92 0.58 23.31
N ARG A 39 -8.69 -0.65 23.81
CA ARG A 39 -9.44 -1.18 24.97
C ARG A 39 -9.12 -0.44 26.27
N GLU A 40 -7.85 -0.11 26.51
CA GLU A 40 -7.41 0.61 27.72
C GLU A 40 -8.00 2.02 27.77
N GLU A 41 -8.12 2.69 26.63
CA GLU A 41 -8.69 4.03 26.52
C GLU A 41 -10.22 4.05 26.34
N GLY A 42 -10.87 2.89 26.29
CA GLY A 42 -12.33 2.78 26.09
C GLY A 42 -12.78 3.29 24.70
N LYS A 43 -11.89 3.24 23.70
CA LYS A 43 -12.20 3.61 22.32
C LYS A 43 -12.73 2.41 21.56
N GLU A 44 -13.82 2.59 20.80
CA GLU A 44 -14.45 1.54 20.00
C GLU A 44 -13.90 1.49 18.56
N VAL A 45 -12.58 1.54 18.40
CA VAL A 45 -11.96 1.38 17.07
C VAL A 45 -11.55 -0.07 16.89
N ALA A 46 -12.20 -0.76 15.96
CA ALA A 46 -11.85 -2.11 15.60
C ALA A 46 -10.65 -2.11 14.64
N PHE A 47 -9.62 -2.89 15.00
CA PHE A 47 -8.49 -3.21 14.14
C PHE A 47 -8.52 -4.71 13.84
N GLU A 48 -8.48 -5.09 12.57
CA GLU A 48 -8.51 -6.48 12.16
C GLU A 48 -7.33 -6.76 11.25
N PHE A 49 -6.57 -7.81 11.54
CA PHE A 49 -5.54 -8.35 10.64
C PHE A 49 -6.08 -9.63 10.01
N THR A 50 -5.98 -9.76 8.70
CA THR A 50 -6.39 -10.94 7.94
C THR A 50 -5.26 -11.40 7.03
N ASP A 51 -4.77 -12.61 7.25
CA ASP A 51 -3.85 -13.28 6.34
C ASP A 51 -4.62 -13.83 5.13
N ARG A 52 -4.18 -13.50 3.91
CA ARG A 52 -4.80 -13.95 2.66
C ARG A 52 -3.91 -14.91 1.87
N GLY A 53 -2.86 -15.41 2.47
CA GLY A 53 -1.92 -16.37 1.90
C GLY A 53 -0.51 -15.82 1.72
N ASP A 54 0.33 -16.55 0.98
CA ASP A 54 1.79 -16.34 0.91
C ASP A 54 2.23 -14.95 0.43
N PHE A 55 1.38 -14.25 -0.33
CA PHE A 55 1.74 -13.01 -1.03
C PHE A 55 0.80 -11.84 -0.73
N GLU A 56 -0.15 -12.03 0.20
CA GLU A 56 -1.16 -11.03 0.48
C GLU A 56 -1.60 -11.09 1.95
N PHE A 57 -1.76 -9.94 2.57
CA PHE A 57 -2.45 -9.77 3.84
C PHE A 57 -3.10 -8.38 3.90
N GLU A 58 -4.07 -8.23 4.78
CA GLU A 58 -4.77 -6.97 4.95
C GLU A 58 -4.91 -6.56 6.40
N VAL A 59 -5.04 -5.25 6.58
CA VAL A 59 -5.43 -4.62 7.83
C VAL A 59 -6.68 -3.81 7.60
N LYS A 60 -7.71 -4.07 8.39
CA LYS A 60 -8.93 -3.26 8.41
C LYS A 60 -8.97 -2.44 9.70
N PHE A 61 -9.23 -1.16 9.56
CA PHE A 61 -9.42 -0.23 10.67
C PHE A 61 -10.40 0.86 10.26
N ALA A 62 -11.30 1.24 11.18
CA ALA A 62 -12.39 2.15 10.89
C ALA A 62 -13.16 1.74 9.62
N GLY A 63 -13.22 2.59 8.62
CA GLY A 63 -13.86 2.34 7.33
C GLY A 63 -12.90 1.92 6.21
N ASP A 64 -11.63 1.65 6.50
CA ASP A 64 -10.58 1.42 5.52
C ASP A 64 -9.96 0.03 5.61
N ILE A 65 -9.45 -0.45 4.46
CA ILE A 65 -8.60 -1.61 4.34
C ILE A 65 -7.27 -1.18 3.71
N LEU A 66 -6.18 -1.49 4.39
CA LEU A 66 -4.85 -1.51 3.80
C LEU A 66 -4.54 -2.94 3.35
N LEU A 67 -4.27 -3.09 2.06
CA LEU A 67 -3.90 -4.35 1.44
C LEU A 67 -2.42 -4.31 1.08
N PHE A 68 -1.65 -5.25 1.62
CA PHE A 68 -0.25 -5.47 1.30
C PHE A 68 -0.13 -6.65 0.36
N MET A 69 0.53 -6.48 -0.77
CA MET A 69 0.67 -7.52 -1.78
C MET A 69 2.09 -7.57 -2.33
N MET A 70 2.76 -8.71 -2.18
CA MET A 70 4.04 -8.97 -2.81
C MET A 70 3.85 -9.48 -4.23
N HIS A 71 4.50 -8.85 -5.20
CA HIS A 71 4.54 -9.38 -6.57
C HIS A 71 5.56 -10.52 -6.70
N THR A 72 5.20 -11.60 -7.36
CA THR A 72 6.04 -12.80 -7.49
C THR A 72 7.20 -12.66 -8.48
N ASN A 73 7.19 -11.65 -9.34
CA ASN A 73 8.25 -11.39 -10.31
C ASN A 73 9.27 -10.37 -9.80
N VAL A 74 10.49 -10.48 -10.36
CA VAL A 74 11.57 -9.52 -10.17
C VAL A 74 11.61 -8.58 -11.37
N PHE A 75 11.71 -7.29 -11.12
CA PHE A 75 11.69 -6.22 -12.09
C PHE A 75 13.08 -5.58 -12.22
N GLU A 76 13.37 -5.04 -13.39
CA GLU A 76 14.48 -4.13 -13.65
C GLU A 76 13.89 -2.77 -14.05
N PHE A 77 14.47 -1.68 -13.56
CA PHE A 77 13.98 -0.34 -13.90
C PHE A 77 14.37 0.05 -15.33
N SER A 78 13.54 0.87 -15.97
CA SER A 78 13.87 1.47 -17.25
C SER A 78 15.10 2.38 -17.14
N ARG A 79 15.88 2.51 -18.21
CA ARG A 79 17.16 3.26 -18.18
C ARG A 79 17.03 4.74 -17.83
N ASP A 80 15.88 5.32 -18.09
CA ASP A 80 15.54 6.72 -17.78
C ASP A 80 15.05 6.91 -16.34
N HIS A 81 14.74 5.83 -15.64
CA HIS A 81 14.27 5.89 -14.25
C HIS A 81 15.33 6.54 -13.33
N GLN A 82 14.86 7.34 -12.35
CA GLN A 82 15.73 8.09 -11.44
C GLN A 82 16.70 7.17 -10.66
N VAL A 83 16.26 5.99 -10.26
CA VAL A 83 17.06 4.98 -9.57
C VAL A 83 18.31 4.60 -10.37
N MET A 84 18.20 4.50 -11.70
CA MET A 84 19.34 4.16 -12.60
C MET A 84 20.42 5.25 -12.63
N LYS A 85 20.08 6.47 -12.20
CA LYS A 85 21.00 7.62 -12.16
C LYS A 85 21.75 7.73 -10.83
N THR A 86 21.38 6.94 -9.83
CA THR A 86 22.03 6.95 -8.52
C THR A 86 23.44 6.37 -8.60
N PRO A 87 24.42 6.90 -7.82
CA PRO A 87 25.77 6.33 -7.76
C PRO A 87 25.73 4.83 -7.39
N TYR A 88 24.88 4.44 -6.48
CA TYR A 88 24.71 3.09 -5.99
C TYR A 88 24.41 2.08 -7.11
N VAL A 89 23.47 2.40 -8.01
CA VAL A 89 23.12 1.53 -9.14
C VAL A 89 24.14 1.63 -10.27
N ARG A 90 24.79 2.80 -10.47
CA ARG A 90 25.85 2.97 -11.47
C ARG A 90 27.10 2.15 -11.16
N GLU A 91 27.41 1.97 -9.89
CA GLU A 91 28.54 1.17 -9.43
C GLU A 91 28.33 -0.32 -9.75
N ASP A 92 27.11 -0.86 -9.51
CA ASP A 92 26.72 -2.22 -9.94
C ASP A 92 25.28 -2.20 -10.47
N SER A 93 25.13 -2.41 -11.77
CA SER A 93 23.83 -2.44 -12.44
C SER A 93 22.90 -3.56 -11.95
N LYS A 94 23.42 -4.60 -11.31
CA LYS A 94 22.62 -5.68 -10.73
C LYS A 94 21.74 -5.19 -9.58
N ARG A 95 22.11 -4.08 -8.94
CA ARG A 95 21.35 -3.43 -7.87
C ARG A 95 20.01 -2.84 -8.34
N SER A 96 19.84 -2.70 -9.67
CA SER A 96 18.57 -2.26 -10.27
C SER A 96 17.48 -3.35 -10.33
N TYR A 97 17.82 -4.60 -10.05
CA TYR A 97 16.84 -5.68 -9.96
C TYR A 97 16.17 -5.68 -8.59
N CYS A 98 14.87 -5.47 -8.58
CA CYS A 98 14.07 -5.39 -7.35
C CYS A 98 12.82 -6.27 -7.44
N GLY A 99 12.42 -6.83 -6.30
CA GLY A 99 11.05 -7.24 -6.07
C GLY A 99 10.23 -6.05 -5.58
N VAL A 100 8.93 -6.20 -5.54
CA VAL A 100 8.01 -5.12 -5.17
C VAL A 100 6.91 -5.60 -4.23
N ILE A 101 6.63 -4.81 -3.21
CA ILE A 101 5.51 -4.94 -2.30
C ILE A 101 4.61 -3.72 -2.50
N HIS A 102 3.39 -3.95 -2.91
CA HIS A 102 2.38 -2.91 -3.11
C HIS A 102 1.58 -2.69 -1.83
N ILE A 103 1.24 -1.44 -1.56
CA ILE A 103 0.36 -1.04 -0.46
C ILE A 103 -0.82 -0.29 -1.08
N TYR A 104 -2.00 -0.90 -0.97
CA TYR A 104 -3.25 -0.34 -1.47
C TYR A 104 -4.16 0.05 -0.32
N ASN A 105 -4.91 1.13 -0.50
CA ASN A 105 -6.04 1.47 0.34
C ASN A 105 -7.35 1.28 -0.41
N PHE A 106 -8.31 0.64 0.25
CA PHE A 106 -9.68 0.47 -0.19
C PHE A 106 -10.66 0.86 0.92
N LEU A 107 -11.90 1.14 0.56
CA LEU A 107 -12.97 1.20 1.54
C LEU A 107 -13.34 -0.22 1.99
N ALA A 108 -13.51 -0.41 3.30
CA ALA A 108 -13.95 -1.68 3.86
C ALA A 108 -15.31 -2.13 3.29
N ASP A 109 -16.21 -1.19 3.09
CA ASP A 109 -17.53 -1.42 2.51
C ASP A 109 -17.47 -1.95 1.07
N SER A 110 -16.42 -1.62 0.31
CA SER A 110 -16.25 -2.12 -1.07
C SER A 110 -16.15 -3.66 -1.09
N PHE A 111 -15.45 -4.23 -0.12
CA PHE A 111 -15.36 -5.69 0.04
C PHE A 111 -16.59 -6.27 0.73
N ALA A 112 -17.10 -5.64 1.78
CA ALA A 112 -18.23 -6.12 2.55
C ALA A 112 -19.51 -6.25 1.70
N TYR A 113 -19.71 -5.32 0.76
CA TYR A 113 -20.89 -5.28 -0.12
C TYR A 113 -20.60 -5.67 -1.56
N GLN A 114 -19.44 -6.29 -1.84
CA GLN A 114 -19.04 -6.79 -3.16
C GLN A 114 -19.21 -5.73 -4.27
N ARG A 115 -18.69 -4.54 -3.99
CA ARG A 115 -18.74 -3.41 -4.92
C ARG A 115 -17.54 -3.48 -5.88
N ASP A 116 -17.57 -4.40 -6.83
CA ASP A 116 -16.44 -4.74 -7.71
C ASP A 116 -15.93 -3.57 -8.57
N ASN A 117 -16.74 -2.54 -8.76
CA ASN A 117 -16.37 -1.35 -9.52
C ASN A 117 -15.75 -0.23 -8.65
N ASP A 118 -15.70 -0.41 -7.34
CA ASP A 118 -15.04 0.56 -6.47
C ASP A 118 -13.53 0.50 -6.70
N ILE A 119 -12.92 1.67 -6.77
CA ILE A 119 -11.50 1.82 -7.08
C ILE A 119 -10.71 1.92 -5.79
N GLY A 120 -9.72 1.04 -5.63
CA GLY A 120 -8.68 1.17 -4.64
C GLY A 120 -7.56 2.10 -5.07
N TYR A 121 -6.69 2.44 -4.14
CA TYR A 121 -5.62 3.39 -4.35
C TYR A 121 -4.27 2.83 -3.93
N MET A 122 -3.32 2.84 -4.83
CA MET A 122 -1.95 2.53 -4.45
C MET A 122 -1.36 3.73 -3.71
N ILE A 123 -1.12 3.59 -2.41
CA ILE A 123 -0.54 4.63 -1.58
C ILE A 123 0.98 4.54 -1.55
N GLY A 124 1.53 3.36 -1.81
CA GLY A 124 2.96 3.14 -1.92
C GLY A 124 3.32 1.81 -2.53
N ARG A 125 4.55 1.72 -3.02
CA ARG A 125 5.20 0.47 -3.40
C ARG A 125 6.64 0.46 -2.95
N VAL A 126 6.99 -0.59 -2.23
CA VAL A 126 8.32 -0.80 -1.66
C VAL A 126 9.12 -1.67 -2.61
N PHE A 127 10.24 -1.17 -3.09
CA PHE A 127 11.18 -1.92 -3.92
C PHE A 127 12.34 -2.41 -3.05
N VAL A 128 12.67 -3.69 -3.16
CA VAL A 128 13.73 -4.34 -2.40
C VAL A 128 14.67 -5.07 -3.35
N ASN A 129 15.97 -4.84 -3.25
CA ASN A 129 16.99 -5.53 -4.04
C ASN A 129 17.64 -6.72 -3.31
N ASN A 130 18.56 -7.41 -3.97
CA ASN A 130 19.26 -8.56 -3.40
C ASN A 130 20.13 -8.25 -2.18
N GLU A 131 20.59 -7.00 -2.03
CA GLU A 131 21.39 -6.52 -0.89
C GLU A 131 20.52 -6.03 0.27
N LYS A 132 19.17 -6.20 0.19
CA LYS A 132 18.17 -5.70 1.14
C LYS A 132 18.14 -4.16 1.25
N HIS A 133 18.70 -3.46 0.27
CA HIS A 133 18.45 -2.04 0.10
C HIS A 133 17.05 -1.83 -0.46
N TYR A 134 16.40 -0.76 -0.01
CA TYR A 134 15.04 -0.45 -0.43
C TYR A 134 14.83 1.02 -0.68
N PHE A 135 13.77 1.32 -1.41
CA PHE A 135 13.18 2.66 -1.50
C PHE A 135 11.67 2.52 -1.74
N ILE A 136 10.95 3.60 -1.54
CA ILE A 136 9.49 3.64 -1.70
C ILE A 136 9.14 4.70 -2.73
N GLU A 137 8.30 4.29 -3.69
CA GLU A 137 7.50 5.23 -4.47
C GLU A 137 6.13 5.31 -3.81
N GLY A 138 5.76 6.49 -3.35
CA GLY A 138 4.52 6.65 -2.60
C GLY A 138 4.01 8.07 -2.61
N LYS A 139 2.86 8.26 -1.98
CA LYS A 139 2.22 9.56 -1.80
C LYS A 139 2.73 10.23 -0.54
N ARG A 140 2.92 11.57 -0.60
CA ARG A 140 3.31 12.43 0.53
C ARG A 140 4.46 11.83 1.35
N GLU A 141 4.25 11.64 2.64
CA GLU A 141 5.25 11.19 3.62
C GLU A 141 5.90 9.87 3.21
N LEU A 142 5.13 8.89 2.73
CA LEU A 142 5.65 7.60 2.27
C LEU A 142 6.68 7.74 1.14
N GLY A 143 6.45 8.67 0.18
CA GLY A 143 7.38 8.89 -0.92
C GLY A 143 8.59 9.74 -0.54
N MET A 144 8.48 10.63 0.46
CA MET A 144 9.53 11.56 0.84
C MET A 144 10.54 10.97 1.84
N LEU A 145 10.06 10.15 2.78
CA LEU A 145 10.88 9.62 3.87
C LEU A 145 11.83 8.50 3.46
N TYR A 146 11.53 7.78 2.38
CA TYR A 146 12.20 6.51 2.05
C TYR A 146 12.76 6.49 0.62
N THR A 147 13.40 7.59 0.19
CA THR A 147 13.90 7.75 -1.19
C THR A 147 15.37 7.41 -1.39
N ASN A 148 16.14 7.19 -0.33
CA ASN A 148 17.58 6.99 -0.47
C ASN A 148 17.96 5.51 -0.62
N PHE A 149 17.82 4.99 -1.85
CA PHE A 149 18.08 3.59 -2.18
C PHE A 149 19.51 3.14 -1.83
N GLY A 150 20.49 4.03 -1.95
CA GLY A 150 21.90 3.68 -1.75
C GLY A 150 22.30 3.47 -0.28
N THR A 151 21.53 3.97 0.67
CA THR A 151 21.86 3.92 2.10
C THR A 151 20.80 3.27 2.96
N SER A 152 19.60 3.05 2.45
CA SER A 152 18.48 2.51 3.21
C SER A 152 18.45 1.00 3.14
N LEU A 153 18.78 0.35 4.26
CA LEU A 153 18.58 -1.10 4.45
C LEU A 153 17.22 -1.36 5.09
N ILE A 154 16.54 -2.41 4.64
CA ILE A 154 15.29 -2.83 5.25
C ILE A 154 15.57 -3.48 6.62
N THR A 155 14.90 -2.98 7.65
CA THR A 155 14.99 -3.47 9.03
C THR A 155 13.58 -3.56 9.62
N SER A 156 13.41 -4.21 10.75
CA SER A 156 12.13 -4.27 11.45
C SER A 156 11.61 -2.86 11.79
N GLU A 157 12.49 -1.96 12.22
CA GLU A 157 12.14 -0.58 12.56
C GLU A 157 11.70 0.20 11.32
N SER A 158 12.40 0.03 10.18
CA SER A 158 11.98 0.70 8.94
C SER A 158 10.65 0.17 8.42
N VAL A 159 10.40 -1.12 8.53
CA VAL A 159 9.12 -1.76 8.17
C VAL A 159 8.00 -1.25 9.07
N GLN A 160 8.21 -1.18 10.38
CA GLN A 160 7.24 -0.62 11.31
C GLN A 160 6.91 0.83 10.95
N GLY A 161 7.92 1.67 10.73
CA GLY A 161 7.71 3.06 10.33
C GLY A 161 6.94 3.23 9.02
N ILE A 162 7.16 2.33 8.04
CA ILE A 162 6.41 2.30 6.79
C ILE A 162 4.93 1.97 7.05
N ILE A 163 4.64 0.97 7.90
CA ILE A 163 3.27 0.55 8.23
C ILE A 163 2.55 1.68 8.97
N GLU A 164 3.18 2.27 9.98
CA GLU A 164 2.63 3.41 10.73
C GLU A 164 2.32 4.58 9.81
N SER A 165 3.24 4.95 8.91
CA SER A 165 3.04 6.01 7.93
C SER A 165 1.90 5.70 6.95
N ALA A 166 1.72 4.42 6.56
CA ALA A 166 0.62 3.99 5.71
C ALA A 166 -0.73 4.10 6.42
N ILE A 167 -0.80 3.71 7.70
CA ILE A 167 -2.00 3.83 8.53
C ILE A 167 -2.33 5.31 8.76
N GLU A 168 -1.35 6.12 9.13
CA GLU A 168 -1.52 7.56 9.33
C GLU A 168 -2.01 8.27 8.07
N TYR A 169 -1.37 7.99 6.91
CA TYR A 169 -1.81 8.53 5.63
C TYR A 169 -3.26 8.18 5.33
N THR A 170 -3.65 6.93 5.56
CA THR A 170 -5.02 6.47 5.30
C THR A 170 -6.03 7.10 6.26
N THR A 171 -5.68 7.22 7.54
CA THR A 171 -6.54 7.83 8.57
C THR A 171 -6.79 9.32 8.29
N ASN A 172 -5.78 10.03 7.79
CA ASN A 172 -5.87 11.46 7.44
C ASN A 172 -6.56 11.71 6.10
N PHE A 173 -7.10 10.68 5.48
CA PHE A 173 -7.69 10.75 4.15
C PHE A 173 -9.21 10.76 4.21
N ASP A 174 -9.80 11.95 4.30
CA ASP A 174 -11.22 12.13 4.46
C ASP A 174 -12.03 11.82 3.21
N LEU A 175 -13.21 11.25 3.39
CA LEU A 175 -14.23 11.15 2.35
C LEU A 175 -14.87 12.51 2.13
N LEU A 176 -14.79 13.01 0.91
CA LEU A 176 -15.47 14.25 0.54
C LEU A 176 -16.87 13.93 -0.01
N THR A 177 -17.85 14.76 0.30
CA THR A 177 -19.16 14.70 -0.32
C THR A 177 -19.05 15.23 -1.76
N PRO A 178 -19.67 14.57 -2.75
CA PRO A 178 -19.76 15.14 -4.09
C PRO A 178 -20.57 16.44 -4.08
N PRO A 179 -20.33 17.36 -5.03
CA PRO A 179 -21.13 18.54 -5.19
C PRO A 179 -22.62 18.21 -5.35
N TYR A 180 -23.51 18.94 -4.66
CA TYR A 180 -24.93 18.69 -4.69
C TYR A 180 -25.52 18.59 -6.09
N ASP A 181 -25.06 19.45 -7.01
CA ASP A 181 -25.56 19.50 -8.38
C ASP A 181 -25.24 18.23 -9.19
N GLU A 182 -24.23 17.50 -8.83
CA GLU A 182 -23.85 16.24 -9.49
C GLU A 182 -24.66 15.04 -9.01
N VAL A 183 -25.20 15.10 -7.80
CA VAL A 183 -25.90 13.97 -7.15
C VAL A 183 -27.38 14.21 -6.89
N LYS A 184 -27.91 15.42 -7.19
CA LYS A 184 -29.30 15.79 -6.91
C LYS A 184 -30.34 15.02 -7.73
N LEU A 185 -29.94 14.46 -8.87
CA LEU A 185 -30.80 13.68 -9.75
C LEU A 185 -30.37 12.21 -9.71
N VAL A 186 -31.28 11.33 -9.34
CA VAL A 186 -31.05 9.90 -9.27
C VAL A 186 -32.24 9.18 -9.89
N SER A 187 -31.98 8.19 -10.73
CA SER A 187 -33.03 7.34 -11.30
C SER A 187 -33.50 6.29 -10.29
N VAL A 188 -34.73 5.77 -10.51
CA VAL A 188 -35.25 4.67 -9.69
C VAL A 188 -34.38 3.42 -9.79
N GLY A 189 -33.78 3.18 -10.97
CA GLY A 189 -32.85 2.07 -11.18
C GLY A 189 -31.56 2.20 -10.38
N GLU A 190 -30.96 3.41 -10.39
CA GLU A 190 -29.80 3.71 -9.56
C GLU A 190 -30.10 3.59 -8.07
N MET A 191 -31.26 4.09 -7.61
CA MET A 191 -31.66 3.95 -6.21
C MET A 191 -31.81 2.48 -5.79
N ARG A 192 -32.37 1.63 -6.63
CA ARG A 192 -32.45 0.18 -6.34
C ARG A 192 -31.07 -0.45 -6.26
N THR A 193 -30.21 -0.19 -7.24
CA THR A 193 -28.84 -0.71 -7.24
C THR A 193 -28.02 -0.20 -6.05
N ASN A 194 -28.13 1.08 -5.71
CA ASN A 194 -27.46 1.68 -4.58
C ASN A 194 -27.98 1.13 -3.25
N PHE A 195 -29.28 0.82 -3.15
CA PHE A 195 -29.87 0.23 -1.96
C PHE A 195 -29.38 -1.19 -1.74
N ASP A 196 -29.36 -2.02 -2.79
CA ASP A 196 -28.90 -3.40 -2.74
C ASP A 196 -27.41 -3.50 -2.40
N LYS A 197 -26.61 -2.60 -2.95
CA LYS A 197 -25.14 -2.58 -2.74
C LYS A 197 -24.70 -1.62 -1.63
N LYS A 198 -25.62 -0.93 -0.96
CA LYS A 198 -25.32 0.19 -0.03
C LYS A 198 -24.28 1.16 -0.61
N SER A 199 -24.35 1.35 -1.91
CA SER A 199 -23.44 2.18 -2.69
C SER A 199 -23.98 3.60 -2.73
N LEU A 200 -23.39 4.49 -1.96
CA LEU A 200 -23.52 5.93 -2.19
C LEU A 200 -22.27 6.39 -2.93
N VAL A 201 -22.47 7.23 -3.92
CA VAL A 201 -21.35 7.94 -4.56
C VAL A 201 -20.67 8.78 -3.48
N THR A 202 -19.48 8.39 -3.08
CA THR A 202 -18.69 9.13 -2.10
C THR A 202 -17.56 9.86 -2.79
N GLY A 203 -17.27 11.07 -2.32
CA GLY A 203 -16.16 11.87 -2.84
C GLY A 203 -14.82 11.54 -2.20
N LYS A 204 -14.55 10.28 -1.85
CA LYS A 204 -13.19 9.91 -1.48
C LYS A 204 -12.31 10.16 -2.71
N ARG A 205 -11.14 10.77 -2.55
CA ARG A 205 -10.16 11.04 -3.62
C ARG A 205 -9.84 9.84 -4.51
N LEU A 206 -10.18 8.67 -4.04
CA LEU A 206 -10.04 7.36 -4.67
C LEU A 206 -11.06 7.12 -5.79
N GLY A 207 -11.17 7.91 -6.77
CA GLY A 207 -12.06 7.68 -7.91
C GLY A 207 -12.75 8.92 -8.40
N PHE A 208 -12.65 10.02 -7.67
CA PHE A 208 -13.11 11.31 -8.15
C PHE A 208 -11.94 12.21 -8.49
N ARG A 209 -11.93 12.74 -9.72
CA ARG A 209 -11.06 13.83 -10.13
C ARG A 209 -11.50 15.14 -9.49
N PHE A 210 -11.58 15.20 -8.16
CA PHE A 210 -11.77 16.47 -7.50
C PHE A 210 -10.44 17.15 -7.26
N GLN A 211 -10.41 18.42 -7.59
CA GLN A 211 -9.33 19.39 -7.66
C GLN A 211 -8.53 19.64 -6.38
N ALA A 212 -8.53 18.74 -5.43
CA ALA A 212 -7.67 18.86 -4.24
C ALA A 212 -6.20 18.48 -4.53
N ASP A 213 -5.88 18.02 -5.76
CA ASP A 213 -4.51 17.70 -6.18
C ASP A 213 -3.86 18.83 -7.03
N SER A 214 -4.45 20.03 -7.04
CA SER A 214 -3.92 21.20 -7.78
C SER A 214 -3.33 22.28 -6.87
N GLU A 215 -2.72 21.88 -5.74
CA GLU A 215 -1.78 22.73 -4.99
C GLU A 215 -0.49 21.97 -4.63
#